data_71aed44e1a4220b504b7937a53613cf5
#
_entry.id   71aed44e1a4220b504b7937a53613cf5
#
_cell.length_a   1.000
_cell.length_b   1.000
_cell.length_c   1.000
_cell.angle_alpha   90.00
_cell.angle_beta   90.00
_cell.angle_gamma   90.00
#
_symmetry.space_group_name_H-M   'P 1'
#
loop_
_entity.id
_entity.type
_entity.pdbx_description
1 polymer ?
#
loop_
_entity_poly.entity_id
_entity_poly.type
_entity_poly.pdbx_seq_one_letter_code
_entity_poly.pdbx_strand_id
1 'polypeptide(L)'
;MNTRIDQIVGGIYRISTWQEPYGITFNQFLIDDERPTLIHTGMRDLHDVIRKTIREVLDPAKLAHVILLHWEGDENGGMNQFMKEAPRSELIGSLLSIQLNAMGFGLADRTRGFRDGETLDLGKHKLRFLETPHVHHWDSMMVFDETTRSLFPSDLFIQPADQPPVVTENLSMPMIDLYRAAGIFAHELPIRQVVDRVEKLNLAWIHPMHGGSFEQSAFSNYAKALRENEFAYRGMLLGREIAKAAPM
;
A
#
# COMPACT_ATOMS: atom_id res chain seq x y z
N MET A 1 -9.41 -5.24 18.71
CA MET A 1 -8.80 -4.82 17.42
C MET A 1 -9.61 -3.63 16.91
N ASN A 2 -9.00 -2.49 16.71
CA ASN A 2 -9.70 -1.26 16.28
C ASN A 2 -9.51 -1.10 14.76
N THR A 3 -10.56 -1.41 13.99
CA THR A 3 -10.59 -1.20 12.54
C THR A 3 -11.61 -0.11 12.24
N ARG A 4 -11.24 0.83 11.40
CA ARG A 4 -12.09 1.95 11.00
C ARG A 4 -12.06 2.16 9.49
N ILE A 5 -13.08 2.80 8.96
CA ILE A 5 -13.16 3.23 7.56
C ILE A 5 -13.47 4.72 7.50
N ASP A 6 -12.69 5.42 6.71
CA ASP A 6 -12.78 6.87 6.55
C ASP A 6 -12.76 7.21 5.06
N GLN A 7 -13.72 7.99 4.59
CA GLN A 7 -13.65 8.56 3.24
C GLN A 7 -12.63 9.69 3.23
N ILE A 8 -11.61 9.58 2.37
CA ILE A 8 -10.53 10.57 2.29
C ILE A 8 -10.82 11.59 1.19
N VAL A 9 -11.07 11.12 -0.02
CA VAL A 9 -11.33 11.97 -1.19
C VAL A 9 -12.10 11.18 -2.24
N GLY A 10 -13.06 11.81 -2.90
CA GLY A 10 -13.63 11.40 -4.18
C GLY A 10 -13.99 9.92 -4.35
N GLY A 11 -14.60 9.25 -3.37
CA GLY A 11 -14.91 7.81 -3.46
C GLY A 11 -13.77 6.89 -3.01
N ILE A 12 -12.64 7.45 -2.56
CA ILE A 12 -11.53 6.71 -1.97
C ILE A 12 -11.72 6.62 -0.45
N TYR A 13 -11.78 5.40 0.06
CA TYR A 13 -11.92 5.09 1.48
C TYR A 13 -10.65 4.39 1.99
N ARG A 14 -10.14 4.85 3.13
CA ARG A 14 -9.07 4.18 3.87
C ARG A 14 -9.70 3.27 4.92
N ILE A 15 -9.42 1.98 4.86
CA ILE A 15 -9.68 1.01 5.92
C ILE A 15 -8.39 0.86 6.70
N SER A 16 -8.42 1.07 8.00
CA SER A 16 -7.22 1.10 8.83
C SER A 16 -7.40 0.24 10.07
N THR A 17 -6.48 -0.69 10.28
CA THR A 17 -6.46 -1.57 11.45
C THR A 17 -5.18 -1.35 12.25
N TRP A 18 -5.33 -0.92 13.51
CA TRP A 18 -4.19 -0.77 14.40
C TRP A 18 -3.59 -2.13 14.80
N GLN A 19 -2.28 -2.24 14.67
CA GLN A 19 -1.49 -3.41 15.01
C GLN A 19 -0.48 -3.07 16.11
N GLU A 20 -0.91 -3.20 17.36
CA GLU A 20 -0.11 -2.87 18.54
C GLU A 20 1.28 -3.56 18.56
N PRO A 21 1.41 -4.86 18.19
CA PRO A 21 2.72 -5.54 18.19
C PRO A 21 3.74 -4.91 17.23
N TYR A 22 3.28 -4.27 16.16
CA TYR A 22 4.13 -3.65 15.15
C TYR A 22 4.25 -2.12 15.34
N GLY A 23 3.37 -1.51 16.15
CA GLY A 23 3.35 -0.06 16.37
C GLY A 23 2.94 0.77 15.14
N ILE A 24 2.21 0.17 14.21
CA ILE A 24 1.74 0.78 12.95
C ILE A 24 0.29 0.37 12.65
N THR A 25 -0.38 1.09 11.76
CA THR A 25 -1.66 0.68 11.17
C THR A 25 -1.42 -0.09 9.88
N PHE A 26 -2.26 -1.07 9.59
CA PHE A 26 -2.34 -1.72 8.28
C PHE A 26 -3.55 -1.13 7.54
N ASN A 27 -3.29 -0.54 6.38
CA ASN A 27 -4.30 0.13 5.57
C ASN A 27 -4.64 -0.68 4.32
N GLN A 28 -5.90 -0.66 3.96
CA GLN A 28 -6.41 -1.05 2.66
C GLN A 28 -7.18 0.15 2.11
N PHE A 29 -7.21 0.29 0.78
CA PHE A 29 -7.97 1.38 0.17
C PHE A 29 -9.06 0.82 -0.74
N LEU A 30 -10.30 1.24 -0.47
CA LEU A 30 -11.45 0.93 -1.30
C LEU A 30 -11.75 2.12 -2.20
N ILE A 31 -11.82 1.89 -3.51
CA ILE A 31 -12.29 2.87 -4.48
C ILE A 31 -13.71 2.45 -4.88
N ASP A 32 -14.70 3.24 -4.45
CA ASP A 32 -16.11 3.04 -4.79
C ASP A 32 -16.42 3.72 -6.13
N ASP A 33 -16.49 2.91 -7.17
CA ASP A 33 -16.70 3.32 -8.55
C ASP A 33 -17.57 2.30 -9.30
N GLU A 34 -17.79 2.49 -10.60
CA GLU A 34 -18.50 1.53 -11.47
C GLU A 34 -17.83 0.14 -11.44
N ARG A 35 -16.51 0.11 -11.30
CA ARG A 35 -15.69 -1.09 -11.07
C ARG A 35 -15.01 -0.98 -9.71
N PRO A 36 -15.72 -1.35 -8.63
CA PRO A 36 -15.17 -1.20 -7.28
C PRO A 36 -13.86 -1.95 -7.13
N THR A 37 -12.87 -1.27 -6.54
CA THR A 37 -11.49 -1.76 -6.49
C THR A 37 -10.98 -1.71 -5.05
N LEU A 38 -10.38 -2.82 -4.60
CA LEU A 38 -9.68 -2.90 -3.32
C LEU A 38 -8.16 -2.94 -3.57
N ILE A 39 -7.45 -1.97 -3.01
CA ILE A 39 -5.98 -1.95 -3.01
C ILE A 39 -5.52 -2.53 -1.68
N HIS A 40 -4.76 -3.62 -1.73
CA HIS A 40 -4.33 -4.47 -0.63
C HIS A 40 -5.49 -5.18 0.09
N THR A 41 -5.22 -6.28 0.75
CA THR A 41 -6.24 -7.13 1.37
C THR A 41 -6.03 -7.34 2.87
N GLY A 42 -4.91 -6.86 3.41
CA GLY A 42 -4.53 -7.09 4.78
C GLY A 42 -4.00 -8.49 5.04
N MET A 43 -3.56 -8.74 6.26
CA MET A 43 -3.22 -10.08 6.73
C MET A 43 -4.44 -11.01 6.66
N ARG A 44 -4.19 -12.30 6.54
CA ARG A 44 -5.23 -13.33 6.40
C ARG A 44 -6.24 -13.33 7.55
N ASP A 45 -5.80 -13.15 8.75
CA ASP A 45 -6.63 -13.11 9.97
C ASP A 45 -7.45 -11.82 10.11
N LEU A 46 -7.08 -10.76 9.40
CA LEU A 46 -7.82 -9.50 9.33
C LEU A 46 -8.97 -9.53 8.31
N HIS A 47 -9.05 -10.54 7.44
CA HIS A 47 -10.03 -10.61 6.37
C HIS A 47 -11.46 -10.33 6.84
N ASP A 48 -11.93 -11.00 7.90
CA ASP A 48 -13.32 -10.89 8.34
C ASP A 48 -13.68 -9.49 8.84
N VAL A 49 -12.76 -8.83 9.54
CA VAL A 49 -12.98 -7.46 10.00
C VAL A 49 -12.91 -6.46 8.86
N ILE A 50 -11.95 -6.58 7.94
CA ILE A 50 -11.85 -5.73 6.74
C ILE A 50 -13.08 -5.90 5.86
N ARG A 51 -13.49 -7.14 5.60
CA ARG A 51 -14.71 -7.46 4.86
C ARG A 51 -15.96 -6.84 5.47
N LYS A 52 -16.13 -6.96 6.80
CA LYS A 52 -17.24 -6.33 7.51
C LYS A 52 -17.24 -4.82 7.34
N THR A 53 -16.07 -4.22 7.40
CA THR A 53 -15.87 -2.78 7.28
C THR A 53 -16.17 -2.30 5.85
N ILE A 54 -15.76 -3.04 4.80
CA ILE A 54 -16.11 -2.73 3.39
C ILE A 54 -17.63 -2.70 3.21
N ARG A 55 -18.39 -3.54 3.92
CA ARG A 55 -19.87 -3.57 3.82
C ARG A 55 -20.56 -2.31 4.29
N GLU A 56 -19.88 -1.44 4.99
CA GLU A 56 -20.42 -0.12 5.34
C GLU A 56 -20.51 0.80 4.11
N VAL A 57 -19.78 0.49 3.03
CA VAL A 57 -19.77 1.26 1.77
C VAL A 57 -20.43 0.48 0.64
N LEU A 58 -20.01 -0.77 0.42
CA LEU A 58 -20.52 -1.62 -0.66
C LEU A 58 -20.46 -3.11 -0.29
N ASP A 59 -21.17 -3.94 -1.05
CA ASP A 59 -21.07 -5.40 -0.94
C ASP A 59 -19.72 -5.89 -1.50
N PRO A 60 -18.84 -6.52 -0.70
CA PRO A 60 -17.55 -7.03 -1.16
C PRO A 60 -17.63 -8.00 -2.36
N ALA A 61 -18.74 -8.70 -2.53
CA ALA A 61 -18.96 -9.56 -3.70
C ALA A 61 -19.04 -8.80 -5.03
N LYS A 62 -19.19 -7.47 -4.99
CA LYS A 62 -19.18 -6.58 -6.16
C LYS A 62 -17.80 -6.10 -6.57
N LEU A 63 -16.74 -6.39 -5.79
CA LEU A 63 -15.40 -6.01 -6.18
C LEU A 63 -15.09 -6.49 -7.60
N ALA A 64 -14.65 -5.58 -8.44
CA ALA A 64 -14.19 -5.85 -9.78
C ALA A 64 -12.68 -6.12 -9.83
N HIS A 65 -11.93 -5.49 -8.94
CA HIS A 65 -10.49 -5.64 -8.89
C HIS A 65 -9.98 -5.73 -7.44
N VAL A 66 -8.95 -6.56 -7.27
CA VAL A 66 -8.07 -6.59 -6.09
C VAL A 66 -6.67 -6.26 -6.57
N ILE A 67 -6.09 -5.17 -6.11
CA ILE A 67 -4.75 -4.70 -6.53
C ILE A 67 -3.76 -4.95 -5.40
N LEU A 68 -2.65 -5.62 -5.72
CA LEU A 68 -1.50 -5.79 -4.83
C LEU A 68 -0.31 -5.03 -5.40
N LEU A 69 0.24 -4.11 -4.61
CA LEU A 69 1.32 -3.24 -5.07
C LEU A 69 2.69 -3.90 -4.90
N HIS A 70 2.80 -4.86 -4.00
CA HIS A 70 3.88 -5.85 -3.92
C HIS A 70 3.38 -7.10 -3.18
N TRP A 71 4.22 -8.14 -3.09
CA TRP A 71 3.79 -9.44 -2.61
C TRP A 71 4.27 -9.71 -1.20
N GLU A 72 3.61 -9.10 -0.20
CA GLU A 72 3.89 -9.28 1.22
C GLU A 72 2.61 -9.67 1.99
N GLY A 73 2.76 -10.28 3.17
CA GLY A 73 1.65 -10.91 3.89
C GLY A 73 0.59 -9.94 4.41
N ASP A 74 0.95 -8.71 4.71
CA ASP A 74 0.04 -7.67 5.17
C ASP A 74 -0.70 -6.94 4.03
N GLU A 75 -0.25 -7.12 2.77
CA GLU A 75 -0.99 -6.70 1.58
C GLU A 75 -1.83 -7.83 0.99
N ASN A 76 -1.28 -9.05 0.91
CA ASN A 76 -1.87 -10.13 0.12
C ASN A 76 -2.54 -11.23 0.95
N GLY A 77 -2.41 -11.22 2.28
CA GLY A 77 -2.84 -12.32 3.14
C GLY A 77 -4.32 -12.66 3.04
N GLY A 78 -5.20 -11.66 2.84
CA GLY A 78 -6.64 -11.83 2.66
C GLY A 78 -7.07 -12.08 1.22
N MET A 79 -6.16 -12.08 0.26
CA MET A 79 -6.42 -12.11 -1.18
C MET A 79 -7.34 -13.27 -1.60
N ASN A 80 -7.01 -14.50 -1.21
CA ASN A 80 -7.79 -15.68 -1.60
C ASN A 80 -9.24 -15.62 -1.10
N GLN A 81 -9.48 -15.06 0.09
CA GLN A 81 -10.81 -14.92 0.64
C GLN A 81 -11.62 -13.89 -0.16
N PHE A 82 -11.06 -12.72 -0.46
CA PHE A 82 -11.73 -11.70 -1.29
C PHE A 82 -11.97 -12.19 -2.70
N MET A 83 -11.01 -12.85 -3.34
CA MET A 83 -11.18 -13.42 -4.68
C MET A 83 -12.24 -14.52 -4.72
N LYS A 84 -12.43 -15.27 -3.63
CA LYS A 84 -13.51 -16.26 -3.50
C LYS A 84 -14.87 -15.61 -3.32
N GLU A 85 -14.98 -14.54 -2.51
CA GLU A 85 -16.23 -13.80 -2.28
C GLU A 85 -16.65 -13.00 -3.51
N ALA A 86 -15.71 -12.45 -4.27
CA ALA A 86 -15.94 -11.73 -5.52
C ALA A 86 -15.46 -12.56 -6.73
N PRO A 87 -16.23 -13.57 -7.18
CA PRO A 87 -15.76 -14.54 -8.18
C PRO A 87 -15.57 -13.96 -9.58
N ARG A 88 -16.00 -12.72 -9.82
CA ARG A 88 -15.78 -11.99 -11.09
C ARG A 88 -14.64 -10.98 -11.01
N SER A 89 -14.00 -10.83 -9.84
CA SER A 89 -12.89 -9.91 -9.69
C SER A 89 -11.62 -10.43 -10.37
N GLU A 90 -10.78 -9.48 -10.82
CA GLU A 90 -9.43 -9.75 -11.28
C GLU A 90 -8.42 -9.40 -10.17
N LEU A 91 -7.41 -10.25 -9.98
CA LEU A 91 -6.24 -9.92 -9.20
C LEU A 91 -5.24 -9.16 -10.09
N ILE A 92 -4.82 -8.00 -9.62
CA ILE A 92 -3.96 -7.08 -10.35
C ILE A 92 -2.67 -6.83 -9.55
N GLY A 93 -1.55 -6.79 -10.25
CA GLY A 93 -0.24 -6.46 -9.72
C GLY A 93 0.75 -6.11 -10.82
N SER A 94 2.02 -5.95 -10.49
CA SER A 94 3.05 -5.83 -11.53
C SER A 94 3.07 -7.09 -12.40
N LEU A 95 3.41 -6.93 -13.69
CA LEU A 95 3.45 -8.08 -14.59
C LEU A 95 4.36 -9.18 -14.03
N LEU A 96 5.49 -8.80 -13.46
CA LEU A 96 6.46 -9.73 -12.89
C LEU A 96 5.91 -10.45 -11.66
N SER A 97 5.24 -9.71 -10.75
CA SER A 97 4.59 -10.29 -9.57
C SER A 97 3.52 -11.31 -9.95
N ILE A 98 2.66 -10.95 -10.89
CA ILE A 98 1.59 -11.85 -11.37
C ILE A 98 2.18 -13.12 -11.99
N GLN A 99 3.19 -13.01 -12.85
CA GLN A 99 3.79 -14.15 -13.53
C GLN A 99 4.49 -15.13 -12.57
N LEU A 100 5.12 -14.63 -11.52
CA LEU A 100 5.91 -15.47 -10.62
C LEU A 100 5.15 -15.90 -9.35
N ASN A 101 4.23 -15.07 -8.86
CA ASN A 101 3.56 -15.35 -7.58
C ASN A 101 2.12 -15.88 -7.76
N ALA A 102 1.32 -15.29 -8.65
CA ALA A 102 -0.11 -15.63 -8.73
C ALA A 102 -0.35 -17.12 -9.06
N MET A 103 0.50 -17.75 -9.87
CA MET A 103 0.40 -19.19 -10.16
C MET A 103 0.54 -20.04 -8.90
N GLY A 104 1.42 -19.67 -7.98
CA GLY A 104 1.61 -20.36 -6.71
C GLY A 104 0.39 -20.27 -5.77
N PHE A 105 -0.50 -19.31 -5.98
CA PHE A 105 -1.74 -19.13 -5.22
C PHE A 105 -2.98 -19.67 -5.93
N GLY A 106 -2.83 -20.31 -7.10
CA GLY A 106 -3.92 -20.92 -7.85
C GLY A 106 -4.92 -19.93 -8.46
N LEU A 107 -4.48 -18.70 -8.74
CA LEU A 107 -5.33 -17.62 -9.26
C LEU A 107 -5.04 -17.24 -10.72
N ALA A 108 -4.33 -18.08 -11.46
CA ALA A 108 -3.85 -17.78 -12.81
C ALA A 108 -4.97 -17.35 -13.80
N ASP A 109 -6.17 -17.89 -13.65
CA ASP A 109 -7.28 -17.65 -14.58
C ASP A 109 -7.94 -16.27 -14.42
N ARG A 110 -7.62 -15.54 -13.32
CA ARG A 110 -8.25 -14.27 -12.98
C ARG A 110 -7.21 -13.24 -12.57
N THR A 111 -6.11 -13.19 -13.28
CA THR A 111 -5.00 -12.31 -12.98
C THR A 111 -4.68 -11.41 -14.16
N ARG A 112 -4.28 -10.18 -13.86
CA ARG A 112 -3.82 -9.21 -14.85
C ARG A 112 -2.58 -8.49 -14.36
N GLY A 113 -1.49 -8.64 -15.08
CA GLY A 113 -0.24 -7.92 -14.83
C GLY A 113 -0.19 -6.60 -15.58
N PHE A 114 0.28 -5.55 -14.92
CA PHE A 114 0.49 -4.24 -15.50
C PHE A 114 1.97 -3.90 -15.57
N ARG A 115 2.33 -3.12 -16.59
CA ARG A 115 3.66 -2.54 -16.80
C ARG A 115 3.64 -1.06 -16.45
N ASP A 116 4.81 -0.48 -16.42
CA ASP A 116 4.99 0.95 -16.20
C ASP A 116 4.20 1.81 -17.19
N GLY A 117 3.46 2.78 -16.65
CA GLY A 117 2.64 3.74 -17.42
C GLY A 117 1.31 3.20 -17.94
N GLU A 118 1.03 1.89 -17.85
CA GLU A 118 -0.27 1.35 -18.25
C GLU A 118 -1.39 1.84 -17.32
N THR A 119 -2.61 1.87 -17.83
CA THR A 119 -3.77 2.42 -17.10
C THR A 119 -4.93 1.44 -17.01
N LEU A 120 -5.70 1.57 -15.92
CA LEU A 120 -6.94 0.87 -15.66
C LEU A 120 -8.05 1.91 -15.44
N ASP A 121 -9.11 1.80 -16.23
CA ASP A 121 -10.30 2.63 -16.11
C ASP A 121 -11.30 1.96 -15.17
N LEU A 122 -11.77 2.68 -14.14
CA LEU A 122 -12.78 2.18 -13.19
C LEU A 122 -14.18 2.76 -13.44
N GLY A 123 -14.29 3.72 -14.35
CA GLY A 123 -15.48 4.51 -14.64
C GLY A 123 -15.21 5.98 -14.40
N LYS A 124 -15.25 6.45 -13.18
CA LYS A 124 -14.91 7.82 -12.78
C LYS A 124 -13.42 7.99 -12.51
N HIS A 125 -12.79 6.97 -11.91
CA HIS A 125 -11.35 6.95 -11.60
C HIS A 125 -10.56 6.29 -12.72
N LYS A 126 -9.37 6.81 -12.97
CA LYS A 126 -8.41 6.22 -13.91
C LYS A 126 -7.07 6.03 -13.23
N LEU A 127 -6.70 4.78 -13.02
CA LEU A 127 -5.49 4.39 -12.33
C LEU A 127 -4.35 4.20 -13.34
N ARG A 128 -3.20 4.83 -13.08
CA ARG A 128 -1.94 4.60 -13.80
C ARG A 128 -0.97 3.85 -12.90
N PHE A 129 -0.40 2.77 -13.43
CA PHE A 129 0.57 1.93 -12.73
C PHE A 129 1.99 2.45 -12.96
N LEU A 130 2.79 2.45 -11.88
CA LEU A 130 4.15 2.93 -11.86
C LEU A 130 5.03 1.83 -11.28
N GLU A 131 5.87 1.18 -12.10
CA GLU A 131 6.83 0.21 -11.58
C GLU A 131 7.88 0.92 -10.72
N THR A 132 8.12 0.37 -9.54
CA THR A 132 9.04 0.92 -8.53
C THR A 132 9.87 -0.20 -7.90
N PRO A 133 10.61 -0.98 -8.72
CA PRO A 133 11.35 -2.14 -8.24
C PRO A 133 12.32 -1.75 -7.12
N HIS A 134 12.41 -2.60 -6.08
CA HIS A 134 13.19 -2.39 -4.87
C HIS A 134 12.75 -1.23 -3.96
N VAL A 135 11.47 -0.80 -4.10
CA VAL A 135 10.83 0.16 -3.20
C VAL A 135 9.59 -0.49 -2.54
N HIS A 136 9.70 -1.45 -1.53
CA HIS A 136 10.98 -2.05 -1.12
C HIS A 136 11.21 -3.45 -1.73
N HIS A 137 10.16 -4.12 -2.22
CA HIS A 137 10.25 -5.41 -2.91
C HIS A 137 10.71 -5.25 -4.37
N TRP A 138 11.30 -6.32 -4.93
CA TRP A 138 11.75 -6.35 -6.32
C TRP A 138 10.59 -6.26 -7.33
N ASP A 139 9.38 -6.64 -6.93
CA ASP A 139 8.14 -6.62 -7.73
C ASP A 139 7.25 -5.41 -7.43
N SER A 140 7.72 -4.47 -6.62
CA SER A 140 6.93 -3.32 -6.17
C SER A 140 6.49 -2.41 -7.31
N MET A 141 5.28 -1.91 -7.16
CA MET A 141 4.71 -0.84 -7.97
C MET A 141 3.89 0.12 -7.11
N MET A 142 3.56 1.25 -7.67
CA MET A 142 2.63 2.24 -7.12
C MET A 142 1.45 2.43 -8.07
N VAL A 143 0.36 2.96 -7.56
CA VAL A 143 -0.78 3.39 -8.36
C VAL A 143 -1.00 4.89 -8.17
N PHE A 144 -1.18 5.59 -9.30
CA PHE A 144 -1.58 6.99 -9.33
C PHE A 144 -2.97 7.11 -9.95
N ASP A 145 -3.94 7.56 -9.17
CA ASP A 145 -5.25 7.92 -9.68
C ASP A 145 -5.19 9.31 -10.33
N GLU A 146 -5.35 9.35 -11.64
CA GLU A 146 -5.29 10.58 -12.43
C GLU A 146 -6.47 11.52 -12.14
N THR A 147 -7.60 10.99 -11.66
CA THR A 147 -8.83 11.74 -11.41
C THR A 147 -8.75 12.57 -10.14
N THR A 148 -8.40 11.97 -9.02
CA THR A 148 -8.24 12.66 -7.73
C THR A 148 -6.82 13.14 -7.50
N ARG A 149 -5.88 12.77 -8.37
CA ARG A 149 -4.44 13.02 -8.26
C ARG A 149 -3.86 12.40 -6.97
N SER A 150 -4.32 11.19 -6.67
CA SER A 150 -3.99 10.42 -5.48
C SER A 150 -2.93 9.38 -5.79
N LEU A 151 -1.87 9.33 -4.98
CA LEU A 151 -0.83 8.30 -5.05
C LEU A 151 -1.07 7.26 -3.96
N PHE A 152 -1.01 5.99 -4.35
CA PHE A 152 -0.94 4.82 -3.47
C PHE A 152 0.49 4.26 -3.55
N PRO A 153 1.38 4.66 -2.64
CA PRO A 153 2.82 4.40 -2.74
C PRO A 153 3.25 3.09 -2.09
N SER A 154 2.29 2.22 -1.67
CA SER A 154 2.59 1.06 -0.85
C SER A 154 3.36 1.46 0.42
N ASP A 155 4.55 0.90 0.66
CA ASP A 155 5.35 1.14 1.86
C ASP A 155 6.30 2.34 1.78
N LEU A 156 6.21 3.13 0.72
CA LEU A 156 6.86 4.42 0.74
C LEU A 156 5.98 5.44 1.49
N PHE A 157 6.61 6.29 2.30
CA PHE A 157 5.98 7.32 3.17
C PHE A 157 5.19 6.76 4.35
N ILE A 158 5.49 5.54 4.83
CA ILE A 158 4.86 4.95 6.01
C ILE A 158 5.11 5.78 7.27
N GLN A 159 4.18 5.69 8.21
CA GLN A 159 4.22 6.48 9.44
C GLN A 159 3.99 5.58 10.65
N PRO A 160 4.72 5.78 11.76
CA PRO A 160 4.50 5.04 12.99
C PRO A 160 3.22 5.48 13.70
N ALA A 161 2.79 4.71 14.68
CA ALA A 161 1.63 4.91 15.54
C ALA A 161 0.26 4.83 14.84
N ASP A 162 -0.80 4.94 15.62
CA ASP A 162 -2.19 4.96 15.13
C ASP A 162 -2.55 6.37 14.64
N GLN A 163 -2.24 6.64 13.38
CA GLN A 163 -2.45 7.96 12.79
C GLN A 163 -3.93 8.23 12.44
N PRO A 164 -4.39 9.49 12.53
CA PRO A 164 -5.71 9.88 12.06
C PRO A 164 -5.87 9.61 10.55
N PRO A 165 -7.11 9.66 10.02
CA PRO A 165 -7.35 9.44 8.59
C PRO A 165 -6.54 10.36 7.68
N VAL A 166 -6.41 11.63 8.09
CA VAL A 166 -5.59 12.65 7.43
C VAL A 166 -4.57 13.21 8.43
N VAL A 167 -3.30 13.16 8.05
CA VAL A 167 -2.18 13.66 8.84
C VAL A 167 -1.77 15.04 8.31
N THR A 168 -1.70 16.01 9.22
CA THR A 168 -1.23 17.36 8.94
C THR A 168 0.14 17.65 9.57
N GLU A 169 0.56 16.81 10.49
CA GLU A 169 1.88 16.91 11.15
C GLU A 169 3.00 16.44 10.22
N ASN A 170 4.18 17.00 10.41
CA ASN A 170 5.37 16.53 9.70
C ASN A 170 5.94 15.27 10.38
N LEU A 171 5.64 14.10 9.81
CA LEU A 171 6.14 12.81 10.28
C LEU A 171 7.32 12.27 9.46
N SER A 172 8.00 13.13 8.68
CA SER A 172 9.10 12.70 7.81
C SER A 172 10.30 12.12 8.56
N MET A 173 10.67 12.68 9.72
CA MET A 173 11.75 12.10 10.54
C MET A 173 11.32 10.83 11.28
N PRO A 174 10.14 10.76 11.92
CA PRO A 174 9.59 9.49 12.41
C PRO A 174 9.54 8.37 11.36
N MET A 175 9.23 8.68 10.10
CA MET A 175 9.32 7.74 8.97
C MET A 175 10.76 7.22 8.78
N ILE A 176 11.76 8.11 8.74
CA ILE A 176 13.18 7.73 8.58
C ILE A 176 13.63 6.81 9.73
N ASP A 177 13.23 7.12 10.96
CA ASP A 177 13.59 6.30 12.12
C ASP A 177 12.91 4.92 12.08
N LEU A 178 11.67 4.85 11.58
CA LEU A 178 10.97 3.59 11.35
C LEU A 178 11.69 2.74 10.27
N TYR A 179 12.10 3.34 9.16
CA TYR A 179 12.86 2.63 8.12
C TYR A 179 14.20 2.09 8.64
N ARG A 180 14.92 2.87 9.44
CA ARG A 180 16.16 2.41 10.08
C ARG A 180 15.93 1.24 11.01
N ALA A 181 14.85 1.29 11.78
CA ALA A 181 14.50 0.24 12.75
C ALA A 181 14.05 -1.06 12.05
N ALA A 182 13.23 -0.95 11.02
CA ALA A 182 12.69 -2.08 10.27
C ALA A 182 13.73 -2.68 9.30
N GLY A 183 14.62 -1.87 8.72
CA GLY A 183 15.64 -2.33 7.77
C GLY A 183 15.08 -2.84 6.44
N ILE A 184 13.90 -2.35 6.02
CA ILE A 184 13.18 -2.86 4.85
C ILE A 184 13.81 -2.44 3.52
N PHE A 185 14.59 -1.37 3.48
CA PHE A 185 15.27 -0.93 2.26
C PHE A 185 16.71 -1.41 2.20
N ALA A 186 17.07 -2.06 1.11
CA ALA A 186 18.45 -2.51 0.88
C ALA A 186 19.40 -1.38 0.46
N HIS A 187 18.87 -0.32 -0.16
CA HIS A 187 19.65 0.82 -0.66
C HIS A 187 18.76 2.06 -0.85
N GLU A 188 19.31 3.26 -0.62
CA GLU A 188 18.57 4.52 -0.79
C GLU A 188 18.36 4.92 -2.24
N LEU A 189 19.21 4.49 -3.17
CA LEU A 189 19.18 4.96 -4.57
C LEU A 189 17.85 4.70 -5.28
N PRO A 190 17.25 3.50 -5.24
CA PRO A 190 15.95 3.26 -5.86
C PRO A 190 14.86 4.17 -5.30
N ILE A 191 14.86 4.38 -3.98
CA ILE A 191 13.90 5.22 -3.29
C ILE A 191 14.01 6.68 -3.74
N ARG A 192 15.24 7.23 -3.81
CA ARG A 192 15.48 8.60 -4.26
C ARG A 192 15.05 8.80 -5.72
N GLN A 193 15.32 7.83 -6.60
CA GLN A 193 14.87 7.87 -8.00
C GLN A 193 13.35 7.88 -8.11
N VAL A 194 12.65 7.08 -7.28
CA VAL A 194 11.19 7.05 -7.25
C VAL A 194 10.64 8.37 -6.69
N VAL A 195 11.24 8.94 -5.65
CA VAL A 195 10.86 10.26 -5.12
C VAL A 195 10.97 11.34 -6.21
N ASP A 196 12.06 11.35 -7.00
CA ASP A 196 12.25 12.30 -8.11
C ASP A 196 11.23 12.10 -9.24
N ARG A 197 10.76 10.88 -9.42
CA ARG A 197 9.70 10.55 -10.37
C ARG A 197 8.32 11.00 -9.87
N VAL A 198 8.01 10.70 -8.62
CA VAL A 198 6.73 11.04 -7.98
C VAL A 198 6.56 12.55 -7.85
N GLU A 199 7.62 13.30 -7.58
CA GLU A 199 7.60 14.77 -7.52
C GLU A 199 7.16 15.42 -8.83
N LYS A 200 7.33 14.76 -9.97
CA LYS A 200 6.89 15.24 -11.30
C LYS A 200 5.41 14.98 -11.56
N LEU A 201 4.74 14.19 -10.71
CA LEU A 201 3.31 13.97 -10.80
C LEU A 201 2.56 15.18 -10.22
N ASN A 202 1.40 15.48 -10.79
CA ASN A 202 0.52 16.51 -10.24
C ASN A 202 -0.27 15.97 -9.05
N LEU A 203 0.43 15.72 -7.94
CA LEU A 203 -0.15 15.13 -6.72
C LEU A 203 -1.14 16.08 -6.05
N ALA A 204 -2.19 15.51 -5.44
CA ALA A 204 -3.01 16.16 -4.43
C ALA A 204 -2.95 15.39 -3.10
N TRP A 205 -2.96 14.07 -3.17
CA TRP A 205 -3.03 13.18 -2.03
C TRP A 205 -2.00 12.05 -2.10
N ILE A 206 -1.53 11.62 -0.94
CA ILE A 206 -0.68 10.44 -0.78
C ILE A 206 -1.31 9.54 0.28
N HIS A 207 -1.45 8.24 -0.04
CA HIS A 207 -2.15 7.23 0.76
C HIS A 207 -1.21 6.05 1.06
N PRO A 208 -0.33 6.14 2.08
CA PRO A 208 0.62 5.07 2.41
C PRO A 208 -0.07 3.86 3.02
N MET A 209 0.54 2.68 2.88
CA MET A 209 0.06 1.42 3.45
C MET A 209 0.01 1.46 4.99
N HIS A 210 0.88 2.22 5.63
CA HIS A 210 0.93 2.39 7.07
C HIS A 210 0.89 3.87 7.44
N GLY A 211 -0.02 4.24 8.37
CA GLY A 211 -0.21 5.61 8.81
C GLY A 211 -1.44 6.29 8.20
N GLY A 212 -1.49 7.61 8.22
CA GLY A 212 -2.58 8.41 7.66
C GLY A 212 -2.29 8.93 6.26
N SER A 213 -3.34 9.24 5.52
CA SER A 213 -3.23 9.97 4.25
C SER A 213 -2.75 11.40 4.50
N PHE A 214 -2.06 12.01 3.55
CA PHE A 214 -1.64 13.40 3.66
C PHE A 214 -1.68 14.13 2.31
N GLU A 215 -1.79 15.44 2.37
CA GLU A 215 -1.84 16.29 1.19
C GLU A 215 -0.44 16.55 0.59
N GLN A 216 -0.42 16.90 -0.68
CA GLN A 216 0.78 17.27 -1.44
C GLN A 216 1.62 18.36 -0.75
N SER A 217 1.00 19.26 0.00
CA SER A 217 1.69 20.32 0.77
C SER A 217 2.74 19.78 1.74
N ALA A 218 2.54 18.57 2.30
CA ALA A 218 3.49 17.91 3.18
C ALA A 218 4.58 17.12 2.43
N PHE A 219 4.39 16.79 1.15
CA PHE A 219 5.27 15.92 0.37
C PHE A 219 6.73 16.38 0.37
N SER A 220 6.99 17.68 0.29
CA SER A 220 8.35 18.23 0.25
C SER A 220 9.19 17.86 1.48
N ASN A 221 8.55 17.75 2.67
CA ASN A 221 9.23 17.35 3.90
C ASN A 221 9.68 15.89 3.82
N TYR A 222 8.81 15.00 3.34
CA TYR A 222 9.11 13.57 3.17
C TYR A 222 10.18 13.35 2.10
N ALA A 223 10.04 14.02 0.95
CA ALA A 223 11.02 13.95 -0.13
C ALA A 223 12.40 14.43 0.31
N LYS A 224 12.47 15.55 1.04
CA LYS A 224 13.70 16.07 1.62
C LYS A 224 14.33 15.08 2.60
N ALA A 225 13.53 14.52 3.51
CA ALA A 225 14.04 13.55 4.49
C ALA A 225 14.64 12.31 3.81
N LEU A 226 14.00 11.78 2.76
CA LEU A 226 14.49 10.62 2.00
C LEU A 226 15.76 10.93 1.19
N ARG A 227 15.94 12.17 0.73
CA ARG A 227 17.17 12.59 0.01
C ARG A 227 18.35 12.83 0.92
N GLU A 228 18.12 13.41 2.10
CA GLU A 228 19.18 13.91 2.98
C GLU A 228 19.60 12.91 4.07
N ASN A 229 18.83 11.87 4.33
CA ASN A 229 19.14 10.89 5.36
C ASN A 229 19.57 9.54 4.78
N GLU A 230 20.30 8.80 5.61
CA GLU A 230 20.62 7.39 5.42
C GLU A 230 19.62 6.55 6.23
N PHE A 231 18.96 5.60 5.58
CA PHE A 231 17.93 4.76 6.20
C PHE A 231 17.93 3.30 5.71
N ALA A 232 18.77 3.00 4.70
CA ALA A 232 18.89 1.64 4.20
C ALA A 232 19.53 0.70 5.23
N TYR A 233 19.28 -0.57 5.09
CA TYR A 233 19.85 -1.64 5.90
C TYR A 233 21.37 -1.63 5.86
N ARG A 234 22.01 -1.60 7.01
CA ARG A 234 23.46 -1.51 7.20
C ARG A 234 24.11 -2.80 7.72
N GLY A 235 23.47 -3.94 7.54
CA GLY A 235 23.98 -5.22 8.03
C GLY A 235 23.84 -5.42 9.54
N MET A 236 23.23 -4.49 10.26
CA MET A 236 23.16 -4.51 11.73
C MET A 236 22.23 -5.58 12.30
N LEU A 237 21.26 -6.08 11.52
CA LEU A 237 20.36 -7.16 11.95
C LEU A 237 21.10 -8.48 12.20
N LEU A 238 22.21 -8.73 11.52
CA LEU A 238 23.01 -9.94 11.70
C LEU A 238 23.85 -9.90 12.97
N GLY A 239 24.07 -8.74 13.59
CA GLY A 239 24.81 -8.55 14.83
C GLY A 239 23.95 -8.26 16.06
N ARG A 240 22.63 -8.09 15.90
CA ARG A 240 21.71 -7.95 17.02
C ARG A 240 21.40 -9.34 17.59
N GLU A 241 21.49 -9.50 18.93
CA GLU A 241 20.69 -10.53 19.57
C GLU A 241 19.24 -10.31 19.08
N ILE A 242 18.71 -11.28 18.35
CA ILE A 242 17.30 -11.27 17.96
C ILE A 242 16.54 -11.13 19.27
N ALA A 243 16.02 -9.94 19.55
CA ALA A 243 15.12 -9.74 20.67
C ALA A 243 14.09 -10.86 20.53
N LYS A 244 14.01 -11.72 21.56
CA LYS A 244 13.18 -12.93 21.54
C LYS A 244 11.86 -12.53 20.94
N ALA A 245 11.54 -13.07 19.76
CA ALA A 245 10.27 -12.83 19.11
C ALA A 245 9.20 -13.06 20.17
N ALA A 246 8.30 -12.10 20.34
CA ALA A 246 7.16 -12.28 21.20
C ALA A 246 6.49 -13.59 20.75
N PRO A 247 6.09 -14.48 21.66
CA PRO A 247 5.43 -15.72 21.27
C PRO A 247 4.19 -15.36 20.45
N MET A 248 4.12 -15.94 19.23
CA MET A 248 2.93 -15.85 18.37
C MET A 248 1.71 -16.40 19.10
#